data_22c434e70838b3c5081a0ce945d65a64
#
_entry.id   22c434e70838b3c5081a0ce945d65a64
#
_cell.length_a   1.000
_cell.length_b   1.000
_cell.length_c   1.000
_cell.angle_alpha   90.00
_cell.angle_beta   90.00
_cell.angle_gamma   90.00
#
_symmetry.space_group_name_H-M   'P 1'
#
loop_
_entity.id
_entity.type
_entity.pdbx_description
1 polymer ?
#
loop_
_entity_poly.entity_id
_entity_poly.type
_entity_poly.pdbx_seq_one_letter_code
_entity_poly.pdbx_strand_id
1 'polypeptide(L)'
;MSIEKDIKQEKFKNPYNKVTVNVMFTTVWILNKYAKILKPYNLTEQQYNVLKILRECYPQSANVNYILEGMIDKMSNVSRLVDKLVLKNLVKKVKSKYDLRSVDILLTDKGINLVNEISTIMENYEKSQHGLDDKEVYLLNYLLEKLRNK
;
A
#
# COMPACT_ATOMS: atom_id res chain seq x y z
N MET A 1 -14.57 -3.65 20.77
CA MET A 1 -14.19 -5.08 20.67
C MET A 1 -12.76 -5.22 21.14
N SER A 2 -12.38 -6.34 21.73
CA SER A 2 -10.99 -6.57 22.14
C SER A 2 -10.39 -7.69 21.28
N ILE A 3 -9.08 -7.65 21.07
CA ILE A 3 -8.37 -8.65 20.25
C ILE A 3 -8.61 -10.08 20.75
N GLU A 4 -8.76 -10.27 22.06
CA GLU A 4 -9.03 -11.59 22.65
C GLU A 4 -10.33 -12.21 22.10
N LYS A 5 -11.37 -11.37 21.93
CA LYS A 5 -12.66 -11.82 21.36
C LYS A 5 -12.56 -12.06 19.87
N ASP A 6 -11.80 -11.19 19.16
CA ASP A 6 -11.69 -11.25 17.70
C ASP A 6 -10.98 -12.53 17.22
N ILE A 7 -9.94 -12.99 17.94
CA ILE A 7 -9.17 -14.19 17.61
C ILE A 7 -9.48 -15.41 18.49
N LYS A 8 -10.47 -15.29 19.40
CA LYS A 8 -10.86 -16.35 20.36
C LYS A 8 -9.68 -16.85 21.21
N GLN A 9 -8.80 -15.94 21.64
CA GLN A 9 -7.65 -16.23 22.49
C GLN A 9 -7.85 -15.57 23.85
N GLU A 10 -8.08 -16.36 24.90
CA GLU A 10 -8.41 -15.84 26.23
C GLU A 10 -7.27 -15.08 26.91
N LYS A 11 -6.01 -15.49 26.71
CA LYS A 11 -4.84 -14.88 27.37
C LYS A 11 -3.65 -14.77 26.44
N PHE A 12 -2.96 -13.64 26.54
CA PHE A 12 -1.65 -13.43 25.93
C PHE A 12 -0.54 -13.74 26.94
N LYS A 13 0.61 -14.24 26.45
CA LYS A 13 1.77 -14.53 27.31
C LYS A 13 2.25 -13.32 28.11
N ASN A 14 2.20 -12.15 27.46
CA ASN A 14 2.57 -10.86 28.05
C ASN A 14 2.04 -9.72 27.16
N PRO A 15 2.10 -8.44 27.61
CA PRO A 15 1.66 -7.29 26.82
C PRO A 15 2.39 -7.11 25.50
N TYR A 16 3.66 -7.49 25.38
CA TYR A 16 4.46 -7.38 24.16
C TYR A 16 3.95 -8.35 23.07
N ASN A 17 3.63 -9.59 23.48
CA ASN A 17 3.00 -10.56 22.58
C ASN A 17 1.62 -10.05 22.10
N LYS A 18 0.83 -9.45 22.99
CA LYS A 18 -0.46 -8.86 22.62
C LYS A 18 -0.30 -7.75 21.57
N VAL A 19 0.68 -6.84 21.72
CA VAL A 19 0.96 -5.78 20.73
C VAL A 19 1.29 -6.38 19.36
N THR A 20 2.17 -7.38 19.32
CA THR A 20 2.53 -8.04 18.05
C THR A 20 1.29 -8.62 17.34
N VAL A 21 0.46 -9.35 18.07
CA VAL A 21 -0.76 -9.94 17.50
C VAL A 21 -1.76 -8.87 17.07
N ASN A 22 -1.93 -7.79 17.85
CA ASN A 22 -2.78 -6.65 17.46
C ASN A 22 -2.32 -6.03 16.14
N VAL A 23 -1.02 -5.76 16.00
CA VAL A 23 -0.49 -5.18 14.75
C VAL A 23 -0.75 -6.10 13.56
N MET A 24 -0.46 -7.41 13.70
CA MET A 24 -0.71 -8.39 12.64
C MET A 24 -2.20 -8.49 12.26
N PHE A 25 -3.08 -8.58 13.25
CA PHE A 25 -4.52 -8.65 13.03
C PHE A 25 -5.04 -7.37 12.36
N THR A 26 -4.63 -6.21 12.85
CA THR A 26 -5.03 -4.91 12.29
C THR A 26 -4.53 -4.74 10.86
N THR A 27 -3.31 -5.20 10.54
CA THR A 27 -2.80 -5.20 9.18
C THR A 27 -3.70 -6.01 8.24
N VAL A 28 -4.05 -7.24 8.61
CA VAL A 28 -4.96 -8.09 7.80
C VAL A 28 -6.34 -7.44 7.68
N TRP A 29 -6.86 -6.84 8.75
CA TRP A 29 -8.14 -6.14 8.74
C TRP A 29 -8.13 -4.96 7.75
N ILE A 30 -7.08 -4.13 7.74
CA ILE A 30 -6.92 -3.01 6.79
C ILE A 30 -6.83 -3.54 5.36
N LEU A 31 -5.98 -4.54 5.09
CA LEU A 31 -5.80 -5.12 3.75
C LEU A 31 -7.11 -5.70 3.20
N ASN A 32 -7.92 -6.35 4.03
CA ASN A 32 -9.24 -6.85 3.64
C ASN A 32 -10.21 -5.73 3.25
N LYS A 33 -10.11 -4.58 3.90
CA LYS A 33 -10.90 -3.39 3.54
C LYS A 33 -10.44 -2.79 2.21
N TYR A 34 -9.14 -2.64 2.03
CA TYR A 34 -8.55 -2.15 0.78
C TYR A 34 -8.90 -3.07 -0.39
N ALA A 35 -8.83 -4.39 -0.19
CA ALA A 35 -9.21 -5.35 -1.21
C ALA A 35 -10.67 -5.18 -1.69
N LYS A 36 -11.60 -4.84 -0.79
CA LYS A 36 -13.00 -4.56 -1.15
C LYS A 36 -13.13 -3.30 -2.01
N ILE A 37 -12.39 -2.24 -1.69
CA ILE A 37 -12.38 -1.00 -2.47
C ILE A 37 -11.74 -1.22 -3.85
N LEU A 38 -10.66 -2.01 -3.93
CA LEU A 38 -9.91 -2.25 -5.14
C LEU A 38 -10.56 -3.29 -6.08
N LYS A 39 -11.44 -4.14 -5.55
CA LYS A 39 -12.09 -5.21 -6.32
C LYS A 39 -12.82 -4.75 -7.58
N PRO A 40 -13.62 -3.66 -7.58
CA PRO A 40 -14.30 -3.14 -8.77
C PRO A 40 -13.32 -2.75 -9.90
N TYR A 41 -12.10 -2.34 -9.53
CA TYR A 41 -11.04 -1.93 -10.45
C TYR A 41 -10.16 -3.09 -10.91
N ASN A 42 -10.46 -4.30 -10.41
CA ASN A 42 -9.64 -5.50 -10.67
C ASN A 42 -8.16 -5.29 -10.30
N LEU A 43 -7.88 -4.60 -9.19
CA LEU A 43 -6.55 -4.32 -8.69
C LEU A 43 -6.31 -5.05 -7.37
N THR A 44 -5.06 -5.50 -7.17
CA THR A 44 -4.57 -5.89 -5.84
C THR A 44 -3.99 -4.68 -5.12
N GLU A 45 -3.85 -4.76 -3.80
CA GLU A 45 -3.21 -3.72 -2.99
C GLU A 45 -1.78 -3.43 -3.48
N GLN A 46 -0.99 -4.46 -3.78
CA GLN A 46 0.36 -4.29 -4.31
C GLN A 46 0.37 -3.59 -5.68
N GLN A 47 -0.58 -3.89 -6.59
CA GLN A 47 -0.71 -3.18 -7.87
C GLN A 47 -1.08 -1.71 -7.68
N TYR A 48 -2.00 -1.43 -6.75
CA TYR A 48 -2.36 -0.06 -6.41
C TYR A 48 -1.18 0.70 -5.80
N ASN A 49 -0.37 0.06 -4.94
CA ASN A 49 0.83 0.66 -4.37
C ASN A 49 1.85 1.05 -5.47
N VAL A 50 2.07 0.19 -6.48
CA VAL A 50 2.89 0.54 -7.66
C VAL A 50 2.34 1.78 -8.37
N LEU A 51 1.04 1.85 -8.61
CA LEU A 51 0.42 3.02 -9.26
C LEU A 51 0.57 4.30 -8.44
N LYS A 52 0.45 4.23 -7.11
CA LYS A 52 0.69 5.37 -6.20
C LYS A 52 2.13 5.89 -6.31
N ILE A 53 3.11 5.00 -6.27
CA ILE A 53 4.53 5.37 -6.38
C ILE A 53 4.79 6.06 -7.73
N LEU A 54 4.26 5.51 -8.82
CA LEU A 54 4.40 6.11 -10.15
C LEU A 54 3.67 7.44 -10.29
N ARG A 55 2.57 7.65 -9.57
CA ARG A 55 1.85 8.93 -9.54
C ARG A 55 2.70 10.05 -8.96
N GLU A 56 3.48 9.77 -7.92
CA GLU A 56 4.32 10.77 -7.25
C GLU A 56 5.44 11.30 -8.15
N CYS A 57 5.92 10.51 -9.10
CA CYS A 57 6.93 10.95 -10.05
C CYS A 57 6.36 11.37 -11.41
N TYR A 58 5.04 11.22 -11.65
CA TYR A 58 4.41 11.61 -12.91
C TYR A 58 4.59 13.13 -13.19
N PRO A 59 4.93 13.54 -14.44
CA PRO A 59 4.96 12.78 -15.69
C PRO A 59 6.28 12.04 -15.97
N GLN A 60 7.18 11.92 -15.01
CA GLN A 60 8.44 11.20 -15.18
C GLN A 60 8.22 9.67 -15.06
N SER A 61 9.10 8.92 -15.73
CA SER A 61 9.16 7.47 -15.57
C SER A 61 10.03 7.08 -14.37
N ALA A 62 9.81 5.89 -13.84
CA ALA A 62 10.60 5.31 -12.76
C ALA A 62 11.10 3.91 -13.14
N ASN A 63 12.29 3.54 -12.67
CA ASN A 63 12.81 2.19 -12.83
C ASN A 63 12.24 1.24 -11.74
N VAL A 64 12.47 -0.05 -11.93
CA VAL A 64 11.97 -1.10 -11.01
C VAL A 64 12.51 -0.93 -9.59
N ASN A 65 13.76 -0.50 -9.42
CA ASN A 65 14.37 -0.32 -8.11
C ASN A 65 13.72 0.84 -7.35
N TYR A 66 13.50 1.97 -8.01
CA TYR A 66 12.78 3.10 -7.42
C TYR A 66 11.38 2.68 -6.93
N ILE A 67 10.67 1.90 -7.75
CA ILE A 67 9.34 1.39 -7.36
C ILE A 67 9.47 0.48 -6.14
N LEU A 68 10.43 -0.45 -6.14
CA LEU A 68 10.64 -1.38 -5.03
C LEU A 68 10.97 -0.65 -3.71
N GLU A 69 11.78 0.39 -3.78
CA GLU A 69 12.11 1.25 -2.63
C GLU A 69 10.88 1.94 -2.04
N GLY A 70 9.90 2.30 -2.88
CA GLY A 70 8.63 2.88 -2.45
C GLY A 70 7.60 1.86 -1.95
N MET A 71 7.75 0.55 -2.26
CA MET A 71 6.77 -0.48 -1.87
C MET A 71 6.69 -0.63 -0.35
N ILE A 72 5.48 -0.79 0.18
CA ILE A 72 5.24 -1.17 1.58
C ILE A 72 5.82 -2.56 1.84
N ASP A 73 5.53 -3.52 0.97
CA ASP A 73 6.13 -4.86 1.00
C ASP A 73 7.40 -4.90 0.14
N LYS A 74 8.56 -4.84 0.81
CA LYS A 74 9.88 -4.88 0.15
C LYS A 74 10.22 -6.22 -0.52
N MET A 75 9.45 -7.27 -0.26
CA MET A 75 9.60 -8.58 -0.90
C MET A 75 8.75 -8.71 -2.18
N SER A 76 8.05 -7.66 -2.58
CA SER A 76 7.21 -7.65 -3.77
C SER A 76 8.00 -7.90 -5.05
N ASN A 77 7.48 -8.75 -5.92
CA ASN A 77 8.01 -8.92 -7.28
C ASN A 77 7.46 -7.80 -8.19
N VAL A 78 8.13 -6.65 -8.17
CA VAL A 78 7.71 -5.44 -8.90
C VAL A 78 7.61 -5.69 -10.40
N SER A 79 8.54 -6.42 -11.01
CA SER A 79 8.48 -6.71 -12.45
C SER A 79 7.20 -7.43 -12.84
N ARG A 80 6.79 -8.44 -12.07
CA ARG A 80 5.53 -9.17 -12.30
C ARG A 80 4.30 -8.31 -12.07
N LEU A 81 4.35 -7.40 -11.10
CA LEU A 81 3.25 -6.44 -10.85
C LEU A 81 3.10 -5.49 -12.03
N VAL A 82 4.23 -4.94 -12.52
CA VAL A 82 4.29 -4.07 -13.69
C VAL A 82 3.75 -4.78 -14.93
N ASP A 83 4.16 -6.02 -15.21
CA ASP A 83 3.66 -6.77 -16.37
C ASP A 83 2.12 -6.90 -16.35
N LYS A 84 1.56 -7.18 -15.19
CA LYS A 84 0.09 -7.23 -15.01
C LYS A 84 -0.58 -5.87 -15.22
N LEU A 85 0.08 -4.78 -14.83
CA LEU A 85 -0.43 -3.41 -15.03
C LEU A 85 -0.32 -2.98 -16.50
N VAL A 86 0.72 -3.43 -17.22
CA VAL A 86 0.85 -3.24 -18.68
C VAL A 86 -0.32 -3.91 -19.41
N LEU A 87 -0.67 -5.15 -19.06
CA LEU A 87 -1.80 -5.87 -19.64
C LEU A 87 -3.14 -5.15 -19.41
N LYS A 88 -3.25 -4.35 -18.35
CA LYS A 88 -4.43 -3.52 -18.05
C LYS A 88 -4.39 -2.13 -18.72
N ASN A 89 -3.33 -1.82 -19.46
CA ASN A 89 -3.08 -0.50 -20.05
C ASN A 89 -3.01 0.63 -19.01
N LEU A 90 -2.56 0.35 -17.78
CA LEU A 90 -2.41 1.34 -16.71
C LEU A 90 -1.01 1.94 -16.65
N VAL A 91 -0.03 1.17 -17.09
CA VAL A 91 1.36 1.61 -17.22
C VAL A 91 1.91 1.16 -18.57
N LYS A 92 2.99 1.80 -19.01
CA LYS A 92 3.77 1.38 -20.19
C LYS A 92 5.25 1.32 -19.84
N LYS A 93 5.97 0.42 -20.52
CA LYS A 93 7.42 0.33 -20.46
C LYS A 93 8.01 1.27 -21.50
N VAL A 94 8.98 2.07 -21.11
CA VAL A 94 9.70 3.02 -21.96
C VAL A 94 11.20 2.79 -21.83
N LYS A 95 11.98 3.16 -22.84
CA LYS A 95 13.45 3.13 -22.71
C LYS A 95 13.89 4.13 -21.65
N SER A 96 14.79 3.74 -20.77
CA SER A 96 15.35 4.65 -19.79
C SER A 96 16.13 5.75 -20.48
N LYS A 97 16.01 6.97 -19.97
CA LYS A 97 16.81 8.12 -20.45
C LYS A 97 18.25 8.08 -19.97
N TYR A 98 18.52 7.32 -18.90
CA TYR A 98 19.82 7.28 -18.23
C TYR A 98 20.64 6.05 -18.58
N ASP A 99 19.96 4.94 -18.92
CA ASP A 99 20.61 3.69 -19.34
C ASP A 99 19.76 3.04 -20.44
N LEU A 100 20.28 3.09 -21.67
CA LEU A 100 19.59 2.55 -22.85
C LEU A 100 19.37 1.03 -22.80
N ARG A 101 20.02 0.32 -21.85
CA ARG A 101 19.82 -1.12 -21.61
C ARG A 101 18.72 -1.39 -20.59
N SER A 102 18.25 -0.37 -19.89
CA SER A 102 17.22 -0.48 -18.87
C SER A 102 15.87 0.01 -19.37
N VAL A 103 14.82 -0.44 -18.71
CA VAL A 103 13.43 -0.12 -19.00
C VAL A 103 12.84 0.60 -17.78
N ASP A 104 12.29 1.76 -18.02
CA ASP A 104 11.52 2.52 -17.06
C ASP A 104 10.03 2.28 -17.25
N ILE A 105 9.26 2.58 -16.22
CA ILE A 105 7.82 2.44 -16.15
C ILE A 105 7.18 3.82 -16.06
N LEU A 106 6.18 4.07 -16.89
CA LEU A 106 5.44 5.32 -16.94
C LEU A 106 3.93 5.03 -16.85
N LEU A 107 3.21 5.85 -16.07
CA LEU A 107 1.75 5.83 -16.08
C LEU A 107 1.21 6.22 -17.46
N THR A 108 0.13 5.56 -17.87
CA THR A 108 -0.70 6.02 -18.99
C THR A 108 -1.73 7.05 -18.50
N ASP A 109 -2.39 7.77 -19.42
CA ASP A 109 -3.49 8.67 -19.06
C ASP A 109 -4.62 7.92 -18.33
N LYS A 110 -4.90 6.68 -18.74
CA LYS A 110 -5.82 5.80 -18.03
C LYS A 110 -5.32 5.48 -16.62
N GLY A 111 -4.03 5.21 -16.46
CA GLY A 111 -3.41 4.89 -15.18
C GLY A 111 -3.46 6.06 -14.21
N ILE A 112 -3.10 7.27 -14.65
CA ILE A 112 -3.12 8.46 -13.77
C ILE A 112 -4.55 8.82 -13.36
N ASN A 113 -5.52 8.76 -14.26
CA ASN A 113 -6.91 9.02 -13.93
C ASN A 113 -7.45 8.01 -12.93
N LEU A 114 -7.17 6.72 -13.15
CA LEU A 114 -7.62 5.65 -12.25
C LEU A 114 -7.00 5.77 -10.85
N VAL A 115 -5.68 5.99 -10.74
CA VAL A 115 -5.04 6.10 -9.43
C VAL A 115 -5.51 7.33 -8.66
N ASN A 116 -5.81 8.44 -9.33
CA ASN A 116 -6.37 9.63 -8.69
C ASN A 116 -7.78 9.37 -8.15
N GLU A 117 -8.65 8.74 -8.95
CA GLU A 117 -9.99 8.35 -8.51
C GLU A 117 -9.93 7.45 -7.27
N ILE A 118 -9.16 6.36 -7.34
CA ILE A 118 -9.04 5.43 -6.21
C ILE A 118 -8.43 6.12 -4.98
N SER A 119 -7.44 7.00 -5.15
CA SER A 119 -6.83 7.72 -4.03
C SER A 119 -7.84 8.58 -3.28
N THR A 120 -8.72 9.27 -3.99
CA THR A 120 -9.80 10.05 -3.37
C THR A 120 -10.76 9.16 -2.55
N ILE A 121 -11.10 7.98 -3.08
CA ILE A 121 -11.96 7.01 -2.36
C ILE A 121 -11.25 6.50 -1.11
N MET A 122 -9.96 6.15 -1.22
CA MET A 122 -9.15 5.66 -0.09
C MET A 122 -9.02 6.72 1.01
N GLU A 123 -8.71 7.97 0.67
CA GLU A 123 -8.59 9.07 1.63
C GLU A 123 -9.91 9.33 2.38
N ASN A 124 -11.03 9.31 1.67
CA ASN A 124 -12.35 9.46 2.29
C ASN A 124 -12.67 8.29 3.22
N TYR A 125 -12.34 7.08 2.78
CA TYR A 125 -12.50 5.88 3.58
C TYR A 125 -11.64 5.95 4.85
N GLU A 126 -10.35 6.26 4.73
CA GLU A 126 -9.42 6.38 5.85
C GLU A 126 -9.92 7.39 6.89
N LYS A 127 -10.33 8.59 6.47
CA LYS A 127 -10.88 9.62 7.36
C LYS A 127 -12.17 9.19 8.08
N SER A 128 -13.01 8.39 7.43
CA SER A 128 -14.32 7.98 7.96
C SER A 128 -14.27 6.78 8.91
N GLN A 129 -13.22 5.98 8.86
CA GLN A 129 -13.17 4.68 9.57
C GLN A 129 -12.38 4.68 10.87
N HIS A 130 -11.74 5.80 11.21
CA HIS A 130 -11.01 5.92 12.47
C HIS A 130 -11.96 6.27 13.62
N GLY A 131 -12.06 5.35 14.60
CA GLY A 131 -12.62 5.66 15.91
C GLY A 131 -11.63 6.39 16.82
N LEU A 132 -10.60 7.04 16.23
CA LEU A 132 -9.52 7.73 16.92
C LEU A 132 -9.65 9.23 16.72
N ASP A 133 -9.40 10.00 17.76
CA ASP A 133 -9.22 11.45 17.65
C ASP A 133 -7.81 11.80 17.10
N ASP A 134 -7.58 13.08 16.78
CA ASP A 134 -6.32 13.52 16.19
C ASP A 134 -5.10 13.21 17.07
N LYS A 135 -5.23 13.34 18.41
CA LYS A 135 -4.13 13.07 19.35
C LYS A 135 -3.81 11.58 19.37
N GLU A 136 -4.83 10.73 19.35
CA GLU A 136 -4.69 9.28 19.30
C GLU A 136 -4.05 8.83 17.98
N VAL A 137 -4.40 9.46 16.85
CA VAL A 137 -3.76 9.19 15.54
C VAL A 137 -2.26 9.54 15.59
N TYR A 138 -1.90 10.73 16.11
CA TYR A 138 -0.48 11.10 16.25
C TYR A 138 0.28 10.16 17.18
N LEU A 139 -0.32 9.82 18.32
CA LEU A 139 0.29 8.89 19.28
C LEU A 139 0.50 7.50 18.68
N LEU A 140 -0.50 6.98 17.96
CA LEU A 140 -0.39 5.65 17.33
C LEU A 140 0.71 5.64 16.28
N ASN A 141 0.80 6.65 15.41
CA ASN A 141 1.88 6.77 14.42
C ASN A 141 3.25 6.77 15.10
N TYR A 142 3.44 7.60 16.12
CA TYR A 142 4.68 7.65 16.91
C TYR A 142 5.04 6.28 17.51
N LEU A 143 4.07 5.59 18.11
CA LEU A 143 4.32 4.29 18.74
C LEU A 143 4.65 3.19 17.72
N LEU A 144 4.00 3.18 16.58
CA LEU A 144 4.30 2.24 15.49
C LEU A 144 5.70 2.48 14.88
N GLU A 145 6.11 3.75 14.72
CA GLU A 145 7.45 4.09 14.28
C GLU A 145 8.50 3.68 15.32
N LYS A 146 8.26 3.99 16.59
CA LYS A 146 9.12 3.58 17.70
C LYS A 146 9.25 2.07 17.81
N LEU A 147 8.19 1.31 17.55
CA LEU A 147 8.21 -0.16 17.55
C LEU A 147 9.19 -0.72 16.50
N ARG A 148 9.35 -0.05 15.37
CA ARG A 148 10.25 -0.47 14.26
C ARG A 148 11.67 0.04 14.41
N ASN A 149 11.87 1.15 15.13
CA ASN A 149 13.18 1.75 15.36
C ASN A 149 13.79 1.14 16.65
N LYS A 150 14.80 0.29 16.48
CA LYS A 150 15.63 -0.18 17.57
C LYS A 150 16.84 0.73 17.76
#